data_a05bb805979b8db056c2d50b261c5b1f
#
_entry.id   a05bb805979b8db056c2d50b261c5b1f
#
_cell.length_a   1.000
_cell.length_b   1.000
_cell.length_c   1.000
_cell.angle_alpha   90.00
_cell.angle_beta   90.00
_cell.angle_gamma   90.00
#
_symmetry.space_group_name_H-M   'P 1'
#
loop_
_entity.id
_entity.type
_entity.pdbx_description
1 polymer ?
#
loop_
_entity_poly.entity_id
_entity_poly.type
_entity_poly.pdbx_seq_one_letter_code
_entity_poly.pdbx_strand_id
1 'polypeptide(L)'
;MNVNATATNQIKSDRSTKTILVTGATGDTGRPTVKLLLERGHKVKALVRKDDERARTLRDQGADVVVGDLLDISSVRKAADGVSSAYFVYPMFEGMVEATAIFAQVAREQRLEMIANMSHKQARPYARSMATAAHWLSEQIFNWSGVSVAHLRITFFAEWLLYIAPLLKAGRYVTPFDPDSRFAPMPTADIARVVVGILENPGSHIGQAYQLHGPVEYSHAELAKVVGQVLGKPIAFEQVELMEFLKLLGLENDSAKKNHIAAARIDQQEGLLRGTDDIGTRIIGRPLMTIEEFVNENRSLLS
;
A
#
# COMPACT_ATOMS: atom_id res chain seq x y z
N MET A 1 52.89 -5.89 24.56
CA MET A 1 52.53 -6.98 23.62
C MET A 1 51.12 -6.77 23.15
N ASN A 2 51.01 -6.50 21.87
CA ASN A 2 49.75 -6.34 21.13
C ASN A 2 48.93 -7.63 21.13
N VAL A 3 47.65 -7.47 20.92
CA VAL A 3 46.70 -8.09 19.98
C VAL A 3 45.32 -8.03 20.63
N ASN A 4 44.29 -7.44 20.10
CA ASN A 4 43.58 -7.80 18.90
C ASN A 4 42.60 -6.68 18.52
N ALA A 5 42.76 -6.14 17.36
CA ALA A 5 41.73 -5.41 16.65
C ALA A 5 40.75 -6.45 16.10
N THR A 6 39.57 -6.49 16.70
CA THR A 6 38.47 -7.33 16.24
C THR A 6 37.88 -6.68 15.00
N ALA A 7 38.13 -7.31 13.85
CA ALA A 7 37.54 -6.97 12.58
C ALA A 7 36.00 -7.11 12.67
N THR A 8 35.32 -6.00 12.60
CA THR A 8 33.85 -5.97 12.39
C THR A 8 33.61 -6.42 10.95
N ASN A 9 33.36 -7.69 10.78
CA ASN A 9 33.02 -8.29 9.50
C ASN A 9 31.64 -7.76 9.07
N GLN A 10 31.65 -6.76 8.20
CA GLN A 10 30.48 -6.34 7.45
C GLN A 10 30.10 -7.49 6.51
N ILE A 11 29.12 -8.28 6.91
CA ILE A 11 28.39 -9.14 5.98
C ILE A 11 27.56 -8.21 5.09
N LYS A 12 28.17 -7.64 4.06
CA LYS A 12 27.45 -7.19 2.87
C LYS A 12 26.89 -8.45 2.23
N SER A 13 25.61 -8.76 2.49
CA SER A 13 24.89 -9.72 1.65
C SER A 13 25.04 -9.23 0.20
N ASP A 14 25.56 -10.09 -0.65
CA ASP A 14 25.70 -9.85 -2.09
C ASP A 14 24.28 -9.86 -2.71
N ARG A 15 23.54 -8.76 -2.48
CA ARG A 15 22.20 -8.56 -3.05
C ARG A 15 22.40 -8.18 -4.50
N SER A 16 22.14 -9.12 -5.39
CA SER A 16 22.15 -8.82 -6.82
C SER A 16 21.20 -7.66 -7.14
N THR A 17 21.70 -6.64 -7.83
CA THR A 17 20.89 -5.53 -8.30
C THR A 17 19.81 -6.03 -9.26
N LYS A 18 18.55 -5.85 -8.90
CA LYS A 18 17.38 -6.19 -9.74
C LYS A 18 16.85 -4.95 -10.46
N THR A 19 16.18 -5.15 -11.60
CA THR A 19 15.33 -4.14 -12.23
C THR A 19 13.89 -4.44 -11.85
N ILE A 20 13.25 -3.54 -11.13
CA ILE A 20 11.91 -3.76 -10.56
C ILE A 20 10.92 -2.75 -11.13
N LEU A 21 9.80 -3.25 -11.65
CA LEU A 21 8.70 -2.42 -12.12
C LEU A 21 7.75 -2.10 -10.95
N VAL A 22 7.43 -0.83 -10.79
CA VAL A 22 6.41 -0.37 -9.85
C VAL A 22 5.27 0.25 -10.64
N THR A 23 4.08 -0.35 -10.59
CA THR A 23 2.86 0.26 -11.11
C THR A 23 2.24 1.17 -10.05
N GLY A 24 1.38 2.12 -10.44
CA GLY A 24 0.85 3.08 -9.47
C GLY A 24 1.93 3.85 -8.70
N ALA A 25 3.09 4.06 -9.32
CA ALA A 25 4.31 4.58 -8.71
C ALA A 25 4.15 5.96 -8.06
N THR A 26 3.17 6.76 -8.47
CA THR A 26 2.85 8.07 -7.88
C THR A 26 1.84 8.01 -6.73
N GLY A 27 1.32 6.83 -6.40
CA GLY A 27 0.34 6.60 -5.34
C GLY A 27 0.96 6.45 -3.95
N ASP A 28 0.09 6.28 -2.95
CA ASP A 28 0.48 6.26 -1.53
C ASP A 28 1.43 5.10 -1.17
N THR A 29 1.26 3.94 -1.79
CA THR A 29 2.15 2.78 -1.56
C THR A 29 3.27 2.69 -2.61
N GLY A 30 3.04 3.19 -3.83
CA GLY A 30 4.03 3.16 -4.90
C GLY A 30 5.22 4.07 -4.64
N ARG A 31 4.98 5.32 -4.23
CA ARG A 31 6.06 6.30 -3.93
C ARG A 31 7.05 5.80 -2.88
N PRO A 32 6.62 5.36 -1.69
CA PRO A 32 7.56 4.84 -0.70
C PRO A 32 8.25 3.55 -1.16
N THR A 33 7.59 2.72 -1.98
CA THR A 33 8.21 1.53 -2.56
C THR A 33 9.32 1.89 -3.55
N VAL A 34 9.07 2.84 -4.48
CA VAL A 34 10.10 3.35 -5.40
C VAL A 34 11.30 3.89 -4.64
N LYS A 35 11.05 4.77 -3.66
CA LYS A 35 12.10 5.37 -2.82
C LYS A 35 12.94 4.29 -2.15
N LEU A 36 12.30 3.33 -1.47
CA LEU A 36 13.01 2.30 -0.72
C LEU A 36 13.80 1.35 -1.63
N LEU A 37 13.28 0.99 -2.82
CA LEU A 37 14.00 0.17 -3.80
C LEU A 37 15.26 0.88 -4.30
N LEU A 38 15.19 2.17 -4.60
CA LEU A 38 16.34 2.97 -5.01
C LEU A 38 17.38 3.08 -3.88
N GLU A 39 16.95 3.33 -2.64
CA GLU A 39 17.83 3.33 -1.45
C GLU A 39 18.54 1.99 -1.22
N ARG A 40 17.90 0.88 -1.64
CA ARG A 40 18.46 -0.46 -1.58
C ARG A 40 19.36 -0.81 -2.76
N GLY A 41 19.55 0.11 -3.71
CA GLY A 41 20.43 -0.03 -4.86
C GLY A 41 19.82 -0.79 -6.04
N HIS A 42 18.51 -1.00 -6.07
CA HIS A 42 17.81 -1.57 -7.21
C HIS A 42 17.57 -0.52 -8.30
N LYS A 43 17.47 -0.98 -9.55
CA LYS A 43 16.95 -0.17 -10.66
C LYS A 43 15.42 -0.22 -10.62
N VAL A 44 14.78 0.94 -10.73
CA VAL A 44 13.32 1.02 -10.66
C VAL A 44 12.77 1.61 -11.95
N LYS A 45 11.87 0.86 -12.61
CA LYS A 45 10.98 1.38 -13.65
C LYS A 45 9.66 1.77 -12.99
N ALA A 46 9.29 3.03 -13.09
CA ALA A 46 8.06 3.58 -12.51
C ALA A 46 7.02 3.82 -13.60
N LEU A 47 5.99 2.98 -13.68
CA LEU A 47 4.91 3.17 -14.64
C LEU A 47 3.93 4.22 -14.11
N VAL A 48 3.72 5.29 -14.89
CA VAL A 48 2.83 6.41 -14.57
C VAL A 48 1.90 6.69 -15.74
N ARG A 49 0.65 7.13 -15.48
CA ARG A 49 -0.30 7.47 -16.52
C ARG A 49 -0.05 8.84 -17.18
N LYS A 50 0.57 9.76 -16.43
CA LYS A 50 0.80 11.14 -16.89
C LYS A 50 2.22 11.57 -16.52
N ASP A 51 2.82 12.35 -17.40
CA ASP A 51 4.09 13.02 -17.15
C ASP A 51 3.83 14.36 -16.44
N ASP A 52 3.55 14.28 -15.14
CA ASP A 52 3.26 15.44 -14.28
C ASP A 52 4.39 15.67 -13.24
N GLU A 53 4.19 16.60 -12.32
CA GLU A 53 5.14 16.93 -11.25
C GLU A 53 5.52 15.72 -10.39
N ARG A 54 4.57 14.80 -10.17
CA ARG A 54 4.82 13.57 -9.40
C ARG A 54 5.76 12.63 -10.16
N ALA A 55 5.60 12.54 -11.48
CA ALA A 55 6.49 11.77 -12.35
C ALA A 55 7.91 12.39 -12.37
N ARG A 56 8.00 13.73 -12.39
CA ARG A 56 9.28 14.44 -12.29
C ARG A 56 9.99 14.12 -10.98
N THR A 57 9.28 14.18 -9.85
CA THR A 57 9.83 13.81 -8.54
C THR A 57 10.43 12.40 -8.53
N LEU A 58 9.79 11.42 -9.18
CA LEU A 58 10.34 10.07 -9.27
C LEU A 58 11.63 10.01 -10.10
N ARG A 59 11.71 10.77 -11.22
CA ARG A 59 12.96 10.88 -12.01
C ARG A 59 14.08 11.50 -11.20
N ASP A 60 13.80 12.57 -10.48
CA ASP A 60 14.78 13.28 -9.65
C ASP A 60 15.34 12.37 -8.53
N GLN A 61 14.53 11.38 -8.10
CA GLN A 61 14.98 10.32 -7.17
C GLN A 61 15.80 9.21 -7.84
N GLY A 62 15.88 9.17 -9.17
CA GLY A 62 16.65 8.18 -9.93
C GLY A 62 15.83 7.03 -10.53
N ALA A 63 14.50 7.11 -10.54
CA ALA A 63 13.65 6.12 -11.21
C ALA A 63 13.59 6.35 -12.72
N ASP A 64 13.59 5.25 -13.49
CA ASP A 64 13.26 5.25 -14.92
C ASP A 64 11.74 5.36 -15.07
N VAL A 65 11.23 6.54 -15.39
CA VAL A 65 9.79 6.79 -15.50
C VAL A 65 9.30 6.44 -16.89
N VAL A 66 8.40 5.46 -16.95
CA VAL A 66 7.70 5.04 -18.18
C VAL A 66 6.28 5.58 -18.16
N VAL A 67 5.91 6.37 -19.16
CA VAL A 67 4.52 6.83 -19.32
C VAL A 67 3.74 5.77 -20.11
N GLY A 68 2.60 5.33 -19.56
CA GLY A 68 1.76 4.30 -20.18
C GLY A 68 0.51 4.00 -19.36
N ASP A 69 -0.38 3.20 -19.93
CA ASP A 69 -1.63 2.76 -19.32
C ASP A 69 -1.60 1.25 -19.07
N LEU A 70 -2.04 0.82 -17.90
CA LEU A 70 -2.19 -0.60 -17.55
C LEU A 70 -3.30 -1.30 -18.35
N LEU A 71 -4.19 -0.54 -18.98
CA LEU A 71 -5.22 -1.05 -19.90
C LEU A 71 -4.73 -1.15 -21.35
N ASP A 72 -3.50 -0.71 -21.65
CA ASP A 72 -2.84 -0.90 -22.95
C ASP A 72 -1.69 -1.90 -22.85
N ILE A 73 -1.86 -3.07 -23.45
CA ILE A 73 -0.87 -4.14 -23.44
C ILE A 73 0.49 -3.71 -23.99
N SER A 74 0.51 -2.81 -24.97
CA SER A 74 1.75 -2.30 -25.58
C SER A 74 2.54 -1.44 -24.59
N SER A 75 1.85 -0.59 -23.84
CA SER A 75 2.41 0.18 -22.72
C SER A 75 2.98 -0.73 -21.65
N VAL A 76 2.26 -1.79 -21.27
CA VAL A 76 2.70 -2.73 -20.22
C VAL A 76 3.93 -3.52 -20.70
N ARG A 77 3.97 -4.00 -21.95
CA ARG A 77 5.15 -4.67 -22.53
C ARG A 77 6.38 -3.77 -22.51
N LYS A 78 6.23 -2.51 -22.91
CA LYS A 78 7.32 -1.52 -22.86
C LYS A 78 7.83 -1.29 -21.44
N ALA A 79 6.94 -1.18 -20.47
CA ALA A 79 7.30 -0.97 -19.07
C ALA A 79 7.99 -2.20 -18.49
N ALA A 80 7.57 -3.41 -18.83
CA ALA A 80 8.09 -4.68 -18.32
C ALA A 80 9.37 -5.17 -19.02
N ASP A 81 9.81 -4.51 -20.07
CA ASP A 81 11.03 -4.91 -20.82
C ASP A 81 12.27 -4.82 -19.90
N GLY A 82 13.02 -5.92 -19.79
CA GLY A 82 14.22 -6.05 -18.95
C GLY A 82 13.94 -5.99 -17.44
N VAL A 83 12.71 -6.20 -17.02
CA VAL A 83 12.29 -6.24 -15.61
C VAL A 83 12.36 -7.66 -15.06
N SER A 84 12.92 -7.84 -13.87
CA SER A 84 12.96 -9.14 -13.19
C SER A 84 11.77 -9.38 -12.26
N SER A 85 11.28 -8.36 -11.60
CA SER A 85 10.17 -8.47 -10.63
C SER A 85 9.32 -7.22 -10.63
N ALA A 86 8.11 -7.29 -10.09
CA ALA A 86 7.19 -6.16 -10.09
C ALA A 86 6.41 -6.00 -8.78
N TYR A 87 6.11 -4.76 -8.42
CA TYR A 87 5.03 -4.40 -7.53
C TYR A 87 3.83 -3.96 -8.36
N PHE A 88 2.77 -4.75 -8.31
CA PHE A 88 1.53 -4.46 -9.02
C PHE A 88 0.51 -3.85 -8.08
N VAL A 89 0.10 -2.62 -8.38
CA VAL A 89 -1.00 -1.92 -7.72
C VAL A 89 -1.84 -1.20 -8.77
N TYR A 90 -3.15 -1.38 -8.68
CA TYR A 90 -4.14 -0.69 -9.50
C TYR A 90 -5.11 0.06 -8.58
N PRO A 91 -5.56 1.25 -8.93
CA PRO A 91 -6.58 1.96 -8.15
C PRO A 91 -7.86 1.13 -8.00
N MET A 92 -8.60 1.32 -6.89
CA MET A 92 -9.89 0.65 -6.65
C MET A 92 -11.00 1.24 -7.56
N PHE A 93 -10.81 1.15 -8.89
CA PHE A 93 -11.71 1.65 -9.91
C PHE A 93 -12.00 0.60 -10.97
N GLU A 94 -12.88 0.96 -11.91
CA GLU A 94 -13.12 0.18 -13.12
C GLU A 94 -11.81 -0.11 -13.86
N GLY A 95 -11.73 -1.29 -14.48
CA GLY A 95 -10.56 -1.74 -15.25
C GLY A 95 -9.53 -2.55 -14.45
N MET A 96 -9.68 -2.75 -13.12
CA MET A 96 -8.73 -3.53 -12.33
C MET A 96 -8.56 -4.96 -12.85
N VAL A 97 -9.65 -5.64 -13.15
CA VAL A 97 -9.64 -7.02 -13.64
C VAL A 97 -8.96 -7.13 -15.00
N GLU A 98 -9.28 -6.20 -15.91
CA GLU A 98 -8.67 -6.10 -17.23
C GLU A 98 -7.17 -5.78 -17.15
N ALA A 99 -6.79 -4.77 -16.37
CA ALA A 99 -5.38 -4.42 -16.12
C ALA A 99 -4.61 -5.61 -15.54
N THR A 100 -5.21 -6.37 -14.63
CA THR A 100 -4.59 -7.56 -14.05
C THR A 100 -4.36 -8.64 -15.12
N ALA A 101 -5.34 -8.89 -15.99
CA ALA A 101 -5.22 -9.88 -17.06
C ALA A 101 -4.11 -9.49 -18.05
N ILE A 102 -4.07 -8.23 -18.46
CA ILE A 102 -3.01 -7.68 -19.33
C ILE A 102 -1.64 -7.83 -18.64
N PHE A 103 -1.53 -7.43 -17.38
CA PHE A 103 -0.27 -7.49 -16.64
C PHE A 103 0.20 -8.93 -16.44
N ALA A 104 -0.69 -9.85 -16.09
CA ALA A 104 -0.38 -11.27 -15.93
C ALA A 104 0.11 -11.90 -17.23
N GLN A 105 -0.51 -11.56 -18.39
CA GLN A 105 -0.06 -12.02 -19.70
C GLN A 105 1.37 -11.53 -19.99
N VAL A 106 1.65 -10.24 -19.79
CA VAL A 106 2.97 -9.66 -20.05
C VAL A 106 4.01 -10.22 -19.07
N ALA A 107 3.66 -10.40 -17.80
CA ALA A 107 4.55 -11.00 -16.80
C ALA A 107 4.99 -12.41 -17.19
N ARG A 108 4.08 -13.22 -17.78
CA ARG A 108 4.43 -14.53 -18.34
C ARG A 108 5.36 -14.42 -19.52
N GLU A 109 5.07 -13.53 -20.49
CA GLU A 109 5.90 -13.30 -21.67
C GLU A 109 7.32 -12.91 -21.28
N GLN A 110 7.47 -12.04 -20.30
CA GLN A 110 8.76 -11.54 -19.79
C GLN A 110 9.39 -12.45 -18.72
N ARG A 111 8.71 -13.51 -18.29
CA ARG A 111 9.15 -14.46 -17.26
C ARG A 111 9.56 -13.77 -15.96
N LEU A 112 8.72 -12.88 -15.46
CA LEU A 112 8.98 -12.20 -14.18
C LEU A 112 9.17 -13.24 -13.06
N GLU A 113 10.22 -13.04 -12.26
CA GLU A 113 10.56 -13.91 -11.13
C GLU A 113 9.53 -13.80 -9.99
N MET A 114 8.97 -12.61 -9.78
CA MET A 114 8.05 -12.33 -8.69
C MET A 114 7.18 -11.11 -8.94
N ILE A 115 5.92 -11.24 -8.59
CA ILE A 115 4.96 -10.13 -8.50
C ILE A 115 4.52 -10.00 -7.05
N ALA A 116 4.73 -8.85 -6.42
CA ALA A 116 4.02 -8.47 -5.20
C ALA A 116 2.72 -7.77 -5.63
N ASN A 117 1.59 -8.44 -5.44
CA ASN A 117 0.28 -7.91 -5.84
C ASN A 117 -0.42 -7.24 -4.67
N MET A 118 -0.69 -5.93 -4.80
CA MET A 118 -1.55 -5.23 -3.85
C MET A 118 -2.98 -5.76 -3.94
N SER A 119 -3.46 -6.34 -2.85
CA SER A 119 -4.81 -6.83 -2.72
C SER A 119 -5.51 -6.20 -1.50
N HIS A 120 -6.71 -6.63 -1.23
CA HIS A 120 -7.55 -6.11 -0.16
C HIS A 120 -7.76 -7.18 0.92
N LYS A 121 -7.69 -6.79 2.20
CA LYS A 121 -7.83 -7.72 3.33
C LYS A 121 -9.08 -8.61 3.24
N GLN A 122 -10.16 -8.08 2.72
CA GLN A 122 -11.43 -8.77 2.61
C GLN A 122 -11.64 -9.50 1.27
N ALA A 123 -10.62 -9.59 0.40
CA ALA A 123 -10.72 -10.23 -0.91
C ALA A 123 -11.33 -11.65 -0.80
N ARG A 124 -12.53 -11.83 -1.36
CA ARG A 124 -13.31 -13.08 -1.32
C ARG A 124 -14.37 -13.11 -2.44
N PRO A 125 -14.86 -14.32 -2.82
CA PRO A 125 -15.76 -14.49 -3.97
C PRO A 125 -17.13 -13.83 -3.80
N TYR A 126 -17.63 -13.72 -2.58
CA TYR A 126 -18.99 -13.21 -2.29
C TYR A 126 -18.95 -11.87 -1.55
N ALA A 127 -18.00 -11.00 -1.90
CA ALA A 127 -17.90 -9.67 -1.33
C ALA A 127 -19.10 -8.81 -1.78
N ARG A 128 -19.68 -8.04 -0.85
CA ARG A 128 -20.71 -7.04 -1.16
C ARG A 128 -20.13 -5.83 -1.88
N SER A 129 -18.91 -5.49 -1.55
CA SER A 129 -18.16 -4.42 -2.20
C SER A 129 -17.60 -4.89 -3.55
N MET A 130 -17.94 -4.18 -4.63
CA MET A 130 -17.41 -4.45 -5.98
C MET A 130 -15.89 -4.31 -6.04
N ALA A 131 -15.32 -3.39 -5.26
CA ALA A 131 -13.88 -3.21 -5.19
C ALA A 131 -13.21 -4.45 -4.57
N THR A 132 -13.77 -4.99 -3.50
CA THR A 132 -13.27 -6.20 -2.83
C THR A 132 -13.41 -7.44 -3.72
N ALA A 133 -14.53 -7.57 -4.45
CA ALA A 133 -14.72 -8.62 -5.43
C ALA A 133 -13.70 -8.54 -6.58
N ALA A 134 -13.40 -7.32 -7.06
CA ALA A 134 -12.39 -7.10 -8.09
C ALA A 134 -10.98 -7.49 -7.62
N HIS A 135 -10.62 -7.20 -6.38
CA HIS A 135 -9.35 -7.66 -5.81
C HIS A 135 -9.27 -9.19 -5.74
N TRP A 136 -10.36 -9.86 -5.32
CA TRP A 136 -10.40 -11.33 -5.33
C TRP A 136 -10.24 -11.89 -6.74
N LEU A 137 -10.94 -11.35 -7.74
CA LEU A 137 -10.79 -11.74 -9.14
C LEU A 137 -9.36 -11.52 -9.65
N SER A 138 -8.73 -10.41 -9.29
CA SER A 138 -7.34 -10.13 -9.63
C SER A 138 -6.39 -11.18 -9.06
N GLU A 139 -6.60 -11.61 -7.81
CA GLU A 139 -5.83 -12.71 -7.23
C GLU A 139 -6.00 -14.01 -8.04
N GLN A 140 -7.25 -14.35 -8.43
CA GLN A 140 -7.52 -15.57 -9.21
C GLN A 140 -6.86 -15.51 -10.59
N ILE A 141 -6.90 -14.36 -11.28
CA ILE A 141 -6.24 -14.18 -12.59
C ILE A 141 -4.74 -14.43 -12.47
N PHE A 142 -4.06 -13.84 -11.48
CA PHE A 142 -2.65 -14.11 -11.26
C PHE A 142 -2.39 -15.60 -10.98
N ASN A 143 -3.18 -16.22 -10.12
CA ASN A 143 -3.06 -17.66 -9.80
C ASN A 143 -3.26 -18.54 -11.04
N TRP A 144 -4.28 -18.30 -11.85
CA TRP A 144 -4.55 -19.04 -13.09
C TRP A 144 -3.49 -18.81 -14.15
N SER A 145 -2.86 -17.63 -14.17
CA SER A 145 -1.81 -17.32 -15.14
C SER A 145 -0.53 -18.13 -14.95
N GLY A 146 -0.31 -18.69 -13.75
CA GLY A 146 0.87 -19.45 -13.39
C GLY A 146 2.13 -18.59 -13.17
N VAL A 147 1.99 -17.25 -13.04
CA VAL A 147 3.09 -16.37 -12.66
C VAL A 147 3.43 -16.53 -11.19
N SER A 148 4.71 -16.31 -10.83
CA SER A 148 5.11 -16.23 -9.42
C SER A 148 4.54 -14.97 -8.77
N VAL A 149 3.66 -15.11 -7.78
CA VAL A 149 2.97 -14.00 -7.15
C VAL A 149 2.83 -14.19 -5.65
N ALA A 150 2.88 -13.09 -4.89
CA ALA A 150 2.38 -13.00 -3.52
C ALA A 150 1.28 -11.94 -3.47
N HIS A 151 0.15 -12.28 -2.84
CA HIS A 151 -0.96 -11.36 -2.65
C HIS A 151 -0.85 -10.68 -1.28
N LEU A 152 -0.82 -9.36 -1.27
CA LEU A 152 -0.73 -8.53 -0.08
C LEU A 152 -2.12 -8.00 0.25
N ARG A 153 -2.84 -8.69 1.11
CA ARG A 153 -4.19 -8.33 1.55
C ARG A 153 -4.09 -7.29 2.67
N ILE A 154 -3.99 -6.03 2.25
CA ILE A 154 -3.76 -4.90 3.14
C ILE A 154 -5.05 -4.47 3.82
N THR A 155 -4.92 -4.04 5.08
CA THR A 155 -5.95 -3.36 5.87
C THR A 155 -6.02 -1.85 5.54
N PHE A 156 -6.62 -1.07 6.42
CA PHE A 156 -6.68 0.39 6.32
C PHE A 156 -5.30 1.03 6.43
N PHE A 157 -5.03 2.09 5.67
CA PHE A 157 -3.78 2.85 5.76
C PHE A 157 -3.82 3.83 6.93
N ALA A 158 -2.69 3.99 7.63
CA ALA A 158 -2.55 5.03 8.66
C ALA A 158 -2.64 6.44 8.06
N GLU A 159 -2.32 6.59 6.78
CA GLU A 159 -2.43 7.83 5.99
C GLU A 159 -3.86 8.37 5.91
N TRP A 160 -4.87 7.57 6.30
CA TRP A 160 -6.23 8.07 6.54
C TRP A 160 -6.24 9.32 7.44
N LEU A 161 -5.38 9.35 8.46
CA LEU A 161 -5.24 10.50 9.35
C LEU A 161 -4.78 11.76 8.61
N LEU A 162 -3.96 11.62 7.56
CA LEU A 162 -3.52 12.75 6.74
C LEU A 162 -4.63 13.27 5.83
N TYR A 163 -5.53 12.40 5.35
CA TYR A 163 -6.69 12.85 4.57
C TYR A 163 -7.66 13.70 5.39
N ILE A 164 -7.79 13.42 6.68
CA ILE A 164 -8.65 14.20 7.60
C ILE A 164 -7.85 15.24 8.41
N ALA A 165 -6.60 15.52 8.06
CA ALA A 165 -5.75 16.46 8.79
C ALA A 165 -6.38 17.83 9.05
N PRO A 166 -7.11 18.49 8.11
CA PRO A 166 -7.77 19.74 8.39
C PRO A 166 -8.80 19.66 9.56
N LEU A 167 -9.49 18.53 9.67
CA LEU A 167 -10.44 18.27 10.74
C LEU A 167 -9.73 17.98 12.07
N LEU A 168 -8.64 17.21 12.04
CA LEU A 168 -7.79 16.95 13.22
C LEU A 168 -7.17 18.23 13.77
N LYS A 169 -6.73 19.16 12.90
CA LYS A 169 -6.25 20.48 13.32
C LYS A 169 -7.34 21.26 14.07
N ALA A 170 -8.59 21.13 13.65
CA ALA A 170 -9.75 21.73 14.32
C ALA A 170 -10.20 20.95 15.58
N GLY A 171 -9.46 19.94 16.03
CA GLY A 171 -9.81 19.14 17.21
C GLY A 171 -10.90 18.10 16.97
N ARG A 172 -11.14 17.69 15.71
CA ARG A 172 -12.23 16.79 15.33
C ARG A 172 -11.71 15.59 14.55
N TYR A 173 -12.09 14.39 14.98
CA TYR A 173 -11.91 13.16 14.19
C TYR A 173 -13.27 12.79 13.59
N VAL A 174 -13.51 13.18 12.35
CA VAL A 174 -14.78 12.94 11.66
C VAL A 174 -14.64 11.79 10.68
N THR A 175 -15.63 10.90 10.66
CA THR A 175 -15.62 9.73 9.81
C THR A 175 -17.04 9.29 9.43
N PRO A 176 -17.25 8.69 8.24
CA PRO A 176 -18.53 8.09 7.87
C PRO A 176 -18.62 6.61 8.30
N PHE A 177 -17.60 6.08 8.98
CA PHE A 177 -17.52 4.69 9.39
C PHE A 177 -18.18 4.45 10.74
N ASP A 178 -18.56 3.18 10.98
CA ASP A 178 -19.14 2.76 12.26
C ASP A 178 -18.13 2.96 13.41
N PRO A 179 -18.52 3.60 14.54
CA PRO A 179 -17.62 3.89 15.64
C PRO A 179 -17.00 2.64 16.28
N ASP A 180 -17.72 1.53 16.28
CA ASP A 180 -17.31 0.26 16.91
C ASP A 180 -16.57 -0.68 15.94
N SER A 181 -16.53 -0.35 14.67
CA SER A 181 -15.75 -1.12 13.69
C SER A 181 -14.27 -1.07 14.01
N ARG A 182 -13.67 -2.26 14.11
CA ARG A 182 -12.27 -2.42 14.50
C ARG A 182 -11.37 -2.73 13.32
N PHE A 183 -10.18 -2.18 13.33
CA PHE A 183 -9.16 -2.37 12.30
C PHE A 183 -7.77 -2.03 12.87
N ALA A 184 -6.74 -2.57 12.25
CA ALA A 184 -5.36 -2.27 12.62
C ALA A 184 -4.68 -1.49 11.48
N PRO A 185 -4.69 -0.15 11.49
CA PRO A 185 -4.15 0.65 10.40
C PRO A 185 -2.64 0.45 10.24
N MET A 186 -2.20 0.37 8.98
CA MET A 186 -0.79 0.13 8.64
C MET A 186 -0.23 1.30 7.84
N PRO A 187 0.90 1.91 8.24
CA PRO A 187 1.56 2.95 7.47
C PRO A 187 2.07 2.44 6.12
N THR A 188 1.91 3.25 5.07
CA THR A 188 2.38 2.89 3.72
C THR A 188 3.88 2.67 3.62
N ALA A 189 4.65 3.28 4.52
CA ALA A 189 6.08 3.02 4.66
C ALA A 189 6.39 1.56 5.07
N ASP A 190 5.58 0.97 5.96
CA ASP A 190 5.74 -0.44 6.33
C ASP A 190 5.22 -1.37 5.22
N ILE A 191 4.14 -0.99 4.52
CA ILE A 191 3.70 -1.71 3.31
C ILE A 191 4.84 -1.77 2.29
N ALA A 192 5.51 -0.65 2.02
CA ALA A 192 6.66 -0.60 1.12
C ALA A 192 7.80 -1.51 1.57
N ARG A 193 8.09 -1.57 2.88
CA ARG A 193 9.10 -2.48 3.44
C ARG A 193 8.74 -3.94 3.21
N VAL A 194 7.48 -4.31 3.41
CA VAL A 194 6.99 -5.68 3.13
C VAL A 194 7.11 -6.01 1.65
N VAL A 195 6.68 -5.11 0.76
CA VAL A 195 6.82 -5.28 -0.69
C VAL A 195 8.28 -5.51 -1.08
N VAL A 196 9.18 -4.66 -0.61
CA VAL A 196 10.61 -4.78 -0.92
C VAL A 196 11.19 -6.06 -0.35
N GLY A 197 10.86 -6.44 0.88
CA GLY A 197 11.30 -7.70 1.49
C GLY A 197 10.93 -8.93 0.65
N ILE A 198 9.72 -8.95 0.11
CA ILE A 198 9.21 -10.02 -0.78
C ILE A 198 9.96 -10.02 -2.12
N LEU A 199 10.15 -8.86 -2.74
CA LEU A 199 10.83 -8.75 -4.04
C LEU A 199 12.33 -9.06 -3.96
N GLU A 200 12.96 -8.79 -2.82
CA GLU A 200 14.37 -9.16 -2.56
C GLU A 200 14.52 -10.67 -2.33
N ASN A 201 13.55 -11.34 -1.69
CA ASN A 201 13.63 -12.75 -1.29
C ASN A 201 12.40 -13.55 -1.80
N PRO A 202 12.18 -13.68 -3.10
CA PRO A 202 10.92 -14.17 -3.66
C PRO A 202 10.58 -15.63 -3.27
N GLY A 203 11.57 -16.50 -3.13
CA GLY A 203 11.37 -17.96 -3.03
C GLY A 203 10.40 -18.41 -1.95
N SER A 204 10.45 -17.82 -0.75
CA SER A 204 9.57 -18.16 0.37
C SER A 204 8.18 -17.53 0.28
N HIS A 205 7.96 -16.64 -0.69
CA HIS A 205 6.73 -15.86 -0.79
C HIS A 205 5.85 -16.23 -1.99
N ILE A 206 6.35 -17.07 -2.92
CA ILE A 206 5.59 -17.50 -4.09
C ILE A 206 4.33 -18.24 -3.67
N GLY A 207 3.18 -17.85 -4.23
CA GLY A 207 1.88 -18.45 -3.97
C GLY A 207 1.27 -18.09 -2.62
N GLN A 208 1.88 -17.18 -1.85
CA GLN A 208 1.37 -16.77 -0.56
C GLN A 208 0.31 -15.65 -0.68
N ALA A 209 -0.66 -15.67 0.23
CA ALA A 209 -1.61 -14.58 0.43
C ALA A 209 -1.51 -14.11 1.89
N TYR A 210 -0.91 -12.96 2.10
CA TYR A 210 -0.65 -12.40 3.41
C TYR A 210 -1.73 -11.43 3.84
N GLN A 211 -2.32 -11.67 5.02
CA GLN A 211 -3.12 -10.66 5.71
C GLN A 211 -2.16 -9.67 6.37
N LEU A 212 -2.17 -8.40 5.97
CA LEU A 212 -1.24 -7.41 6.51
C LEU A 212 -1.98 -6.37 7.34
N HIS A 213 -1.54 -6.25 8.58
CA HIS A 213 -2.12 -5.39 9.61
C HIS A 213 -1.07 -4.49 10.22
N GLY A 214 -1.51 -3.38 10.80
CA GLY A 214 -0.70 -2.64 11.77
C GLY A 214 -0.54 -3.43 13.09
N PRO A 215 0.34 -2.98 13.99
CA PRO A 215 0.67 -3.73 15.21
C PRO A 215 -0.44 -3.71 16.27
N VAL A 216 -1.36 -2.74 16.21
CA VAL A 216 -2.43 -2.55 17.20
C VAL A 216 -3.77 -2.33 16.50
N GLU A 217 -4.79 -2.99 17.04
CA GLU A 217 -6.18 -2.86 16.58
C GLU A 217 -6.91 -1.76 17.36
N TYR A 218 -7.61 -0.89 16.65
CA TYR A 218 -8.40 0.21 17.23
C TYR A 218 -9.83 0.20 16.67
N SER A 219 -10.78 0.75 17.45
CA SER A 219 -11.98 1.36 16.90
C SER A 219 -11.67 2.80 16.46
N HIS A 220 -12.56 3.42 15.68
CA HIS A 220 -12.37 4.82 15.29
C HIS A 220 -12.35 5.77 16.49
N ALA A 221 -13.16 5.50 17.51
CA ALA A 221 -13.19 6.29 18.75
C ALA A 221 -11.88 6.14 19.57
N GLU A 222 -11.33 4.92 19.64
CA GLU A 222 -10.03 4.67 20.29
C GLU A 222 -8.89 5.36 19.53
N LEU A 223 -8.92 5.30 18.20
CA LEU A 223 -7.92 5.96 17.35
C LEU A 223 -7.94 7.49 17.53
N ALA A 224 -9.11 8.11 17.58
CA ALA A 224 -9.25 9.54 17.89
C ALA A 224 -8.60 9.91 19.23
N LYS A 225 -8.78 9.07 20.25
CA LYS A 225 -8.19 9.23 21.58
C LYS A 225 -6.66 9.18 21.54
N VAL A 226 -6.11 8.15 20.86
CA VAL A 226 -4.66 7.99 20.70
C VAL A 226 -4.06 9.18 19.98
N VAL A 227 -4.66 9.62 18.87
CA VAL A 227 -4.24 10.82 18.14
C VAL A 227 -4.24 12.05 19.05
N GLY A 228 -5.30 12.26 19.83
CA GLY A 228 -5.41 13.38 20.77
C GLY A 228 -4.31 13.35 21.84
N GLN A 229 -4.03 12.19 22.42
CA GLN A 229 -2.96 12.00 23.42
C GLN A 229 -1.60 12.36 22.82
N VAL A 230 -1.27 11.84 21.63
CA VAL A 230 0.00 12.11 20.98
C VAL A 230 0.14 13.59 20.60
N LEU A 231 -0.92 14.22 20.08
CA LEU A 231 -0.90 15.64 19.71
C LEU A 231 -0.92 16.59 20.93
N GLY A 232 -1.30 16.10 22.12
CA GLY A 232 -1.41 16.90 23.33
C GLY A 232 -2.62 17.83 23.36
N LYS A 233 -3.70 17.48 22.63
CA LYS A 233 -4.95 18.24 22.57
C LYS A 233 -6.16 17.31 22.50
N PRO A 234 -7.34 17.75 23.01
CA PRO A 234 -8.54 16.96 22.88
C PRO A 234 -8.96 16.84 21.41
N ILE A 235 -9.31 15.62 20.99
CA ILE A 235 -9.87 15.32 19.67
C ILE A 235 -11.25 14.71 19.90
N ALA A 236 -12.30 15.41 19.48
CA ALA A 236 -13.67 14.90 19.52
C ALA A 236 -13.89 13.89 18.38
N PHE A 237 -14.43 12.72 18.72
CA PHE A 237 -14.87 11.76 17.71
C PHE A 237 -16.29 12.09 17.24
N GLU A 238 -16.49 12.09 15.93
CA GLU A 238 -17.78 12.37 15.30
C GLU A 238 -18.04 11.42 14.15
N GLN A 239 -19.16 10.70 14.20
CA GLN A 239 -19.68 9.95 13.05
C GLN A 239 -20.67 10.82 12.28
N VAL A 240 -20.51 10.88 10.96
CA VAL A 240 -21.41 11.63 10.07
C VAL A 240 -21.80 10.78 8.85
N GLU A 241 -22.85 11.19 8.14
CA GLU A 241 -23.21 10.54 6.88
C GLU A 241 -22.16 10.79 5.79
N LEU A 242 -22.05 9.84 4.84
CA LEU A 242 -21.02 9.88 3.78
C LEU A 242 -20.99 11.21 3.02
N MET A 243 -22.14 11.73 2.63
CA MET A 243 -22.19 12.98 1.85
C MET A 243 -21.76 14.20 2.67
N GLU A 244 -22.08 14.22 3.96
CA GLU A 244 -21.61 15.25 4.88
C GLU A 244 -20.08 15.17 5.05
N PHE A 245 -19.53 13.98 5.24
CA PHE A 245 -18.09 13.76 5.32
C PHE A 245 -17.37 14.28 4.07
N LEU A 246 -17.86 13.92 2.88
CA LEU A 246 -17.27 14.38 1.61
C LEU A 246 -17.32 15.91 1.49
N LYS A 247 -18.42 16.53 1.90
CA LYS A 247 -18.57 17.99 1.91
C LYS A 247 -17.58 18.66 2.86
N LEU A 248 -17.36 18.10 4.05
CA LEU A 248 -16.37 18.61 5.01
C LEU A 248 -14.94 18.61 4.46
N LEU A 249 -14.64 17.70 3.52
CA LEU A 249 -13.34 17.59 2.87
C LEU A 249 -13.27 18.27 1.49
N GLY A 250 -14.37 18.91 1.02
CA GLY A 250 -14.44 19.49 -0.32
C GLY A 250 -14.39 18.45 -1.44
N LEU A 251 -14.87 17.22 -1.20
CA LEU A 251 -14.83 16.08 -2.10
C LEU A 251 -16.21 15.66 -2.61
N GLU A 252 -17.24 16.45 -2.41
CA GLU A 252 -18.63 16.14 -2.78
C GLU A 252 -18.84 15.89 -4.28
N ASN A 253 -17.99 16.47 -5.12
CA ASN A 253 -18.01 16.32 -6.58
C ASN A 253 -17.00 15.27 -7.11
N ASP A 254 -16.20 14.65 -6.23
CA ASP A 254 -15.25 13.58 -6.59
C ASP A 254 -15.96 12.21 -6.54
N SER A 255 -16.51 11.79 -7.67
CA SER A 255 -17.20 10.50 -7.79
C SER A 255 -16.29 9.31 -7.46
N ALA A 256 -15.00 9.41 -7.77
CA ALA A 256 -14.03 8.37 -7.50
C ALA A 256 -13.80 8.19 -5.99
N LYS A 257 -13.60 9.29 -5.27
CA LYS A 257 -13.46 9.27 -3.80
C LYS A 257 -14.75 8.80 -3.11
N LYS A 258 -15.90 9.27 -3.60
CA LYS A 258 -17.22 8.83 -3.10
C LYS A 258 -17.37 7.31 -3.21
N ASN A 259 -17.10 6.74 -4.39
CA ASN A 259 -17.22 5.30 -4.61
C ASN A 259 -16.22 4.51 -3.77
N HIS A 260 -14.98 5.00 -3.66
CA HIS A 260 -13.96 4.39 -2.83
C HIS A 260 -14.36 4.33 -1.33
N ILE A 261 -14.80 5.45 -0.76
CA ILE A 261 -15.19 5.51 0.66
C ILE A 261 -16.48 4.72 0.91
N ALA A 262 -17.43 4.73 -0.04
CA ALA A 262 -18.64 3.91 0.05
C ALA A 262 -18.30 2.40 0.07
N ALA A 263 -17.39 1.95 -0.79
CA ALA A 263 -16.89 0.58 -0.80
C ALA A 263 -16.22 0.20 0.52
N ALA A 264 -15.31 1.05 1.01
CA ALA A 264 -14.64 0.85 2.29
C ALA A 264 -15.62 0.79 3.48
N ARG A 265 -16.72 1.59 3.44
CA ARG A 265 -17.78 1.54 4.46
C ARG A 265 -18.48 0.18 4.49
N ILE A 266 -18.80 -0.38 3.31
CA ILE A 266 -19.39 -1.72 3.20
C ILE A 266 -18.44 -2.76 3.78
N ASP A 267 -17.18 -2.72 3.39
CA ASP A 267 -16.15 -3.66 3.82
C ASP A 267 -15.93 -3.61 5.34
N GLN A 268 -15.96 -2.42 5.92
CA GLN A 268 -15.80 -2.25 7.35
C GLN A 268 -17.00 -2.78 8.15
N GLN A 269 -18.23 -2.58 7.65
CA GLN A 269 -19.45 -3.12 8.25
C GLN A 269 -19.49 -4.66 8.30
N GLU A 270 -18.78 -5.32 7.39
CA GLU A 270 -18.65 -6.77 7.38
C GLU A 270 -17.68 -7.31 8.46
N GLY A 271 -16.98 -6.41 9.18
CA GLY A 271 -16.14 -6.75 10.34
C GLY A 271 -14.87 -7.52 10.03
N LEU A 272 -14.50 -7.66 8.76
CA LEU A 272 -13.35 -8.46 8.32
C LEU A 272 -12.02 -7.70 8.33
N LEU A 273 -12.02 -6.41 8.71
CA LEU A 273 -10.79 -5.63 8.89
C LEU A 273 -10.10 -5.88 10.23
N ARG A 274 -10.76 -6.65 11.12
CA ARG A 274 -10.26 -7.00 12.45
C ARG A 274 -9.00 -7.87 12.41
N GLY A 275 -8.31 -7.87 13.53
CA GLY A 275 -7.19 -8.74 13.82
C GLY A 275 -5.85 -8.07 13.64
N THR A 276 -4.86 -8.68 14.26
CA THR A 276 -3.44 -8.38 14.14
C THR A 276 -2.67 -9.68 14.01
N ASP A 277 -1.50 -9.64 13.40
CA ASP A 277 -0.54 -10.73 13.36
C ASP A 277 0.89 -10.19 13.29
N ASP A 278 1.87 -11.07 13.22
CA ASP A 278 3.29 -10.72 13.16
C ASP A 278 3.89 -10.90 11.74
N ILE A 279 3.06 -11.18 10.73
CA ILE A 279 3.53 -11.49 9.37
C ILE A 279 4.36 -10.33 8.81
N GLY A 280 3.86 -9.09 8.91
CA GLY A 280 4.60 -7.91 8.48
C GLY A 280 5.95 -7.78 9.18
N THR A 281 5.97 -7.92 10.51
CA THR A 281 7.18 -7.89 11.34
C THR A 281 8.19 -8.97 10.91
N ARG A 282 7.73 -10.20 10.64
CA ARG A 282 8.60 -11.30 10.20
C ARG A 282 9.20 -11.04 8.82
N ILE A 283 8.41 -10.52 7.87
CA ILE A 283 8.91 -10.22 6.52
C ILE A 283 9.97 -9.12 6.55
N ILE A 284 9.74 -8.05 7.34
CA ILE A 284 10.67 -6.91 7.37
C ILE A 284 11.81 -7.06 8.39
N GLY A 285 11.72 -8.04 9.30
CA GLY A 285 12.74 -8.32 10.32
C GLY A 285 12.84 -7.26 11.45
N ARG A 286 11.78 -6.45 11.64
CA ARG A 286 11.68 -5.41 12.69
C ARG A 286 10.22 -5.14 13.04
N PRO A 287 9.94 -4.54 14.22
CA PRO A 287 8.57 -4.11 14.56
C PRO A 287 7.99 -3.16 13.50
N LEU A 288 6.69 -3.29 13.27
CA LEU A 288 5.92 -2.33 12.48
C LEU A 288 5.76 -1.02 13.25
N MET A 289 5.62 0.08 12.53
CA MET A 289 5.37 1.41 13.08
C MET A 289 4.00 1.47 13.74
N THR A 290 3.94 1.99 14.96
CA THR A 290 2.69 2.23 15.68
C THR A 290 1.99 3.50 15.19
N ILE A 291 0.73 3.68 15.54
CA ILE A 291 0.01 4.94 15.24
C ILE A 291 0.61 6.11 16.00
N GLU A 292 1.09 5.91 17.21
CA GLU A 292 1.78 6.93 18.00
C GLU A 292 3.04 7.44 17.30
N GLU A 293 3.85 6.53 16.77
CA GLU A 293 5.04 6.86 15.98
C GLU A 293 4.65 7.59 14.69
N PHE A 294 3.65 7.07 13.96
CA PHE A 294 3.14 7.69 12.73
C PHE A 294 2.65 9.12 12.97
N VAL A 295 1.86 9.36 14.02
CA VAL A 295 1.35 10.69 14.36
C VAL A 295 2.49 11.62 14.77
N ASN A 296 3.49 11.13 15.51
CA ASN A 296 4.66 11.93 15.87
C ASN A 296 5.50 12.32 14.65
N GLU A 297 5.75 11.40 13.71
CA GLU A 297 6.46 11.70 12.46
C GLU A 297 5.71 12.73 11.59
N ASN A 298 4.38 12.73 11.65
CA ASN A 298 3.52 13.61 10.86
C ASN A 298 2.92 14.78 11.69
N ARG A 299 3.46 15.06 12.87
CA ARG A 299 2.90 16.06 13.80
C ARG A 299 2.66 17.42 13.14
N SER A 300 3.59 17.92 12.34
CA SER A 300 3.46 19.23 11.65
C SER A 300 2.29 19.28 10.66
N LEU A 301 1.85 18.14 10.16
CA LEU A 301 0.71 18.03 9.25
C LEU A 301 -0.62 17.85 10.00
N LEU A 302 -0.59 17.37 11.25
CA LEU A 302 -1.76 16.97 12.03
C LEU A 302 -2.10 17.93 13.17
N SER A 303 -1.16 18.78 13.60
CA SER A 303 -1.35 19.75 14.70
C SER A 303 -1.79 21.13 14.23
#